data_e3914488b0d9224c09d0821174917ba8
#
_entry.id   e3914488b0d9224c09d0821174917ba8
#
_cell.length_a   1.000
_cell.length_b   1.000
_cell.length_c   1.000
_cell.angle_alpha   90.00
_cell.angle_beta   90.00
_cell.angle_gamma   90.00
#
_symmetry.space_group_name_H-M   'P 1'
#
loop_
_entity.id
_entity.type
_entity.pdbx_description
1 polymer ?
#
loop_
_entity_poly.entity_id
_entity_poly.type
_entity_poly.pdbx_seq_one_letter_code
_entity_poly.pdbx_strand_id
1 'polypeptide(L)'
;MRWRLGVFVTGVLWATLIGAPARAESDVEVDWDPETTAVFIVGILEWERGDLYSPFPAAMVDRRDEQLANFFRDGGVPEDRLVYLQDAEATKEQIKKELVALLDETDEGETVVIYFAGHGYRDEDSGDTWFACYDAGDENESGWGVKEIFDAVENHFSGDRALLLADCCHSGALYDEAKERAPDSDVTYGVITSSYAHNTSTGNWTFTDSLLSGWRGEGVVDLNGDGAVDLSEMARYAELELAFLEGQKSMFYAAEEFPRNASLAEVEEVAAPRVGERVEVEWRGKWFRAKSIGADGDQLLVHYNGFGSDTDEWVGPDRVRPYYPAQFGEGDRVEVEWEKDGKWYPARIERGWYGLHKVRYDGFDESSDEWVRPGKVRLRME
;
A
#
# COMPACT_ATOMS: atom_id res chain seq x y z
N MET A 1 66.91 50.13 28.53
CA MET A 1 65.55 50.61 28.51
C MET A 1 65.07 50.65 27.05
N ARG A 2 64.49 49.56 26.56
CA ARG A 2 63.94 49.48 25.17
C ARG A 2 62.59 48.81 25.25
N TRP A 3 61.58 49.55 24.93
CA TRP A 3 60.19 49.10 24.80
C TRP A 3 60.01 48.40 23.43
N ARG A 4 59.50 47.21 23.43
CA ARG A 4 59.02 46.56 22.21
C ARG A 4 57.45 46.62 22.21
N LEU A 5 56.93 47.30 21.21
CA LEU A 5 55.49 47.24 20.89
C LEU A 5 55.19 45.86 20.28
N GLY A 6 54.24 45.15 20.88
CA GLY A 6 53.62 43.99 20.27
C GLY A 6 52.38 44.44 19.47
N VAL A 7 52.34 44.05 18.20
CA VAL A 7 51.23 44.26 17.30
C VAL A 7 50.30 43.04 17.48
N PHE A 8 49.09 43.25 18.02
CA PHE A 8 48.05 42.27 18.00
C PHE A 8 47.29 42.37 16.66
N VAL A 9 47.42 41.32 15.82
CA VAL A 9 46.58 41.13 14.64
C VAL A 9 45.33 40.37 15.09
N THR A 10 44.23 41.08 15.20
CA THR A 10 42.89 40.47 15.37
C THR A 10 42.41 39.97 14.03
N GLY A 11 42.55 38.66 13.78
CA GLY A 11 41.92 37.99 12.67
C GLY A 11 40.39 37.89 12.92
N VAL A 12 39.61 38.63 12.18
CA VAL A 12 38.14 38.47 12.13
C VAL A 12 37.87 37.30 11.19
N LEU A 13 37.53 36.15 11.77
CA LEU A 13 36.95 35.04 11.02
C LEU A 13 35.50 35.44 10.60
N TRP A 14 35.32 35.72 9.33
CA TRP A 14 34.01 35.75 8.73
C TRP A 14 33.54 34.30 8.56
N ALA A 15 32.70 33.81 9.48
CA ALA A 15 31.91 32.66 9.24
C ALA A 15 30.76 33.05 8.27
N THR A 16 30.91 32.70 7.01
CA THR A 16 29.82 32.74 6.07
C THR A 16 28.84 31.65 6.53
N LEU A 17 27.78 32.04 7.22
CA LEU A 17 26.56 31.27 7.35
C LEU A 17 26.00 31.12 5.92
N ILE A 18 26.26 29.96 5.30
CA ILE A 18 25.47 29.51 4.17
C ILE A 18 24.12 29.19 4.79
N GLY A 19 23.21 30.16 4.74
CA GLY A 19 21.83 29.91 5.06
C GLY A 19 21.33 28.81 4.13
N ALA A 20 20.75 27.77 4.70
CA ALA A 20 19.93 26.85 3.92
C ALA A 20 18.95 27.71 3.10
N PRO A 21 18.72 27.38 1.81
CA PRO A 21 17.70 28.08 1.05
C PRO A 21 16.41 28.06 1.85
N ALA A 22 15.82 29.23 2.09
CA ALA A 22 14.49 29.31 2.64
C ALA A 22 13.60 28.46 1.71
N ARG A 23 12.96 27.45 2.27
CA ARG A 23 11.94 26.67 1.59
C ARG A 23 10.94 27.67 1.02
N ALA A 24 10.68 27.63 -0.27
CA ALA A 24 9.47 28.19 -0.80
C ALA A 24 8.34 27.45 -0.06
N GLU A 25 7.43 28.17 0.60
CA GLU A 25 6.17 27.59 1.04
C GLU A 25 5.61 26.90 -0.20
N SER A 26 5.46 25.58 -0.15
CA SER A 26 4.83 24.84 -1.25
C SER A 26 3.37 25.28 -1.21
N ASP A 27 2.87 25.86 -2.30
CA ASP A 27 1.45 26.14 -2.47
C ASP A 27 0.70 24.82 -2.81
N VAL A 28 1.09 23.69 -2.24
CA VAL A 28 0.38 22.41 -2.41
C VAL A 28 -0.89 22.48 -1.60
N GLU A 29 -2.02 22.48 -2.28
CA GLU A 29 -3.34 22.37 -1.68
C GLU A 29 -3.62 20.87 -1.45
N VAL A 30 -3.91 20.51 -0.18
CA VAL A 30 -4.34 19.15 0.16
C VAL A 30 -5.84 19.07 -0.15
N ASP A 31 -6.18 18.13 -1.04
CA ASP A 31 -7.56 17.95 -1.52
C ASP A 31 -8.41 17.10 -0.56
N TRP A 32 -7.76 16.35 0.33
CA TRP A 32 -8.47 15.57 1.35
C TRP A 32 -8.95 16.46 2.48
N ASP A 33 -10.26 16.42 2.75
CA ASP A 33 -10.89 17.18 3.82
C ASP A 33 -11.41 16.26 4.93
N PRO A 34 -10.80 16.29 6.13
CA PRO A 34 -11.23 15.46 7.26
C PRO A 34 -12.65 15.78 7.74
N GLU A 35 -13.12 17.04 7.60
CA GLU A 35 -14.46 17.44 8.07
C GLU A 35 -15.58 16.82 7.22
N THR A 36 -15.29 16.45 5.96
CA THR A 36 -16.22 15.80 5.02
C THR A 36 -15.90 14.31 4.80
N THR A 37 -15.14 13.71 5.73
CA THR A 37 -14.75 12.31 5.66
C THR A 37 -15.36 11.52 6.80
N ALA A 38 -16.06 10.43 6.48
CA ALA A 38 -16.46 9.40 7.43
C ALA A 38 -15.45 8.23 7.39
N VAL A 39 -15.09 7.68 8.55
CA VAL A 39 -14.06 6.63 8.67
C VAL A 39 -14.58 5.45 9.46
N PHE A 40 -14.52 4.26 8.87
CA PHE A 40 -14.91 3.00 9.49
C PHE A 40 -13.73 2.02 9.48
N ILE A 41 -13.19 1.72 10.64
CA ILE A 41 -12.02 0.84 10.81
C ILE A 41 -12.40 -0.38 11.62
N VAL A 42 -12.07 -1.57 11.09
CA VAL A 42 -12.21 -2.85 11.76
C VAL A 42 -10.85 -3.52 11.83
N GLY A 43 -10.36 -3.79 13.04
CA GLY A 43 -9.09 -4.47 13.26
C GLY A 43 -9.27 -5.68 14.18
N ILE A 44 -9.12 -6.90 13.64
CA ILE A 44 -9.31 -8.14 14.37
C ILE A 44 -8.03 -8.96 14.33
N LEU A 45 -7.35 -9.07 15.47
CA LEU A 45 -6.10 -9.81 15.61
C LEU A 45 -6.22 -11.03 16.53
N GLU A 46 -7.37 -11.17 17.20
CA GLU A 46 -7.76 -12.37 17.95
C GLU A 46 -9.25 -12.66 17.75
N TRP A 47 -9.64 -13.92 17.83
CA TRP A 47 -11.00 -14.40 17.55
C TRP A 47 -11.54 -15.22 18.71
N GLU A 48 -12.87 -15.23 18.91
CA GLU A 48 -13.54 -16.12 19.85
C GLU A 48 -13.19 -17.58 19.54
N ARG A 49 -13.16 -17.94 18.26
CA ARG A 49 -12.78 -19.25 17.74
C ARG A 49 -11.30 -19.28 17.32
N GLY A 50 -10.39 -19.12 18.28
CA GLY A 50 -8.96 -19.23 18.05
C GLY A 50 -8.47 -20.60 17.55
N ASP A 51 -9.34 -21.61 17.55
CA ASP A 51 -9.14 -22.91 16.91
C ASP A 51 -9.33 -22.88 15.39
N LEU A 52 -10.13 -21.95 14.87
CA LEU A 52 -10.38 -21.71 13.44
C LEU A 52 -9.47 -20.59 12.89
N TYR A 53 -9.37 -19.51 13.64
CA TYR A 53 -8.62 -18.31 13.24
C TYR A 53 -7.50 -18.06 14.22
N SER A 54 -6.26 -18.33 13.78
CA SER A 54 -5.08 -18.14 14.63
C SER A 54 -4.86 -16.64 14.90
N PRO A 55 -4.61 -16.25 16.16
CA PRO A 55 -4.33 -14.85 16.49
C PRO A 55 -3.00 -14.37 15.89
N PHE A 56 -2.83 -13.05 15.76
CA PHE A 56 -1.61 -12.37 15.30
C PHE A 56 -0.87 -11.69 16.48
N PRO A 57 -0.24 -12.43 17.40
CA PRO A 57 0.31 -11.86 18.63
C PRO A 57 1.44 -10.85 18.38
N ALA A 58 2.20 -11.00 17.32
CA ALA A 58 3.25 -10.03 16.96
C ALA A 58 2.66 -8.69 16.51
N ALA A 59 1.55 -8.72 15.75
CA ALA A 59 0.85 -7.53 15.29
C ALA A 59 0.11 -6.80 16.44
N MET A 60 -0.33 -7.53 17.46
CA MET A 60 -1.02 -6.96 18.62
C MET A 60 -0.12 -6.07 19.51
N VAL A 61 1.21 -6.25 19.45
CA VAL A 61 2.17 -5.46 20.25
C VAL A 61 2.21 -4.00 19.80
N ASP A 62 2.02 -3.78 18.49
CA ASP A 62 2.09 -2.45 17.89
C ASP A 62 1.05 -2.38 16.77
N ARG A 63 -0.19 -2.11 17.14
CA ARG A 63 -1.36 -2.13 16.25
C ARG A 63 -1.35 -0.97 15.28
N ARG A 64 -1.25 -1.27 14.00
CA ARG A 64 -1.30 -0.26 12.94
C ARG A 64 -2.72 0.18 12.60
N ASP A 65 -3.70 -0.68 12.79
CA ASP A 65 -5.12 -0.32 12.70
C ASP A 65 -5.52 0.75 13.72
N GLU A 66 -5.02 0.65 14.98
CA GLU A 66 -5.20 1.68 16.01
C GLU A 66 -4.47 2.98 15.62
N GLN A 67 -3.23 2.87 15.08
CA GLN A 67 -2.49 4.04 14.61
C GLN A 67 -3.20 4.73 13.45
N LEU A 68 -3.84 3.97 12.55
CA LEU A 68 -4.63 4.53 11.45
C LEU A 68 -5.88 5.26 11.97
N ALA A 69 -6.59 4.68 12.95
CA ALA A 69 -7.71 5.36 13.61
C ALA A 69 -7.28 6.65 14.31
N ASN A 70 -6.15 6.61 15.01
CA ASN A 70 -5.58 7.79 15.67
C ASN A 70 -5.14 8.86 14.65
N PHE A 71 -4.55 8.45 13.53
CA PHE A 71 -4.19 9.38 12.46
C PHE A 71 -5.40 10.18 11.97
N PHE A 72 -6.51 9.52 11.68
CA PHE A 72 -7.73 10.21 11.23
C PHE A 72 -8.33 11.11 12.30
N ARG A 73 -8.35 10.66 13.55
CA ARG A 73 -8.83 11.43 14.71
C ARG A 73 -7.99 12.70 14.92
N ASP A 74 -6.67 12.54 14.97
CA ASP A 74 -5.72 13.65 15.17
C ASP A 74 -5.68 14.58 13.95
N GLY A 75 -5.97 14.05 12.75
CA GLY A 75 -6.08 14.77 11.49
C GLY A 75 -7.37 15.60 11.33
N GLY A 76 -8.30 15.50 12.29
CA GLY A 76 -9.49 16.35 12.33
C GLY A 76 -10.78 15.73 11.84
N VAL A 77 -10.82 14.41 11.59
CA VAL A 77 -12.09 13.69 11.36
C VAL A 77 -12.95 13.80 12.63
N PRO A 78 -14.20 14.27 12.53
CA PRO A 78 -15.08 14.41 13.69
C PRO A 78 -15.30 13.09 14.42
N GLU A 79 -15.37 13.10 15.76
CA GLU A 79 -15.49 11.90 16.59
C GLU A 79 -16.76 11.07 16.26
N ASP A 80 -17.84 11.72 15.88
CA ASP A 80 -19.09 11.10 15.46
C ASP A 80 -19.04 10.57 14.00
N ARG A 81 -17.96 10.87 13.27
CA ARG A 81 -17.68 10.40 11.91
C ARG A 81 -16.57 9.34 11.87
N LEU A 82 -16.06 8.88 13.03
CA LEU A 82 -15.01 7.88 13.11
C LEU A 82 -15.44 6.72 14.01
N VAL A 83 -15.56 5.53 13.42
CA VAL A 83 -15.83 4.28 14.12
C VAL A 83 -14.60 3.38 14.03
N TYR A 84 -14.11 2.92 15.17
CA TYR A 84 -13.06 1.91 15.25
C TYR A 84 -13.54 0.74 16.11
N LEU A 85 -13.65 -0.44 15.51
CA LEU A 85 -14.02 -1.69 16.17
C LEU A 85 -12.82 -2.61 16.25
N GLN A 86 -12.45 -2.99 17.48
CA GLN A 86 -11.28 -3.81 17.76
C GLN A 86 -11.67 -5.15 18.34
N ASP A 87 -11.13 -6.24 17.79
CA ASP A 87 -11.22 -7.60 18.34
C ASP A 87 -12.66 -7.94 18.79
N ALA A 88 -12.94 -8.15 20.07
CA ALA A 88 -14.24 -8.56 20.60
C ALA A 88 -15.39 -7.56 20.33
N GLU A 89 -15.11 -6.33 19.97
CA GLU A 89 -16.10 -5.35 19.56
C GLU A 89 -16.56 -5.57 18.12
N ALA A 90 -15.74 -6.24 17.30
CA ALA A 90 -15.96 -6.43 15.89
C ALA A 90 -16.71 -7.75 15.58
N THR A 91 -17.86 -7.99 16.24
CA THR A 91 -18.78 -9.05 15.85
C THR A 91 -19.50 -8.70 14.56
N LYS A 92 -19.98 -9.70 13.80
CA LYS A 92 -20.68 -9.45 12.53
C LYS A 92 -21.88 -8.51 12.71
N GLU A 93 -22.66 -8.69 13.76
CA GLU A 93 -23.83 -7.84 14.06
C GLU A 93 -23.40 -6.40 14.35
N GLN A 94 -22.35 -6.22 15.15
CA GLN A 94 -21.87 -4.88 15.52
C GLN A 94 -21.26 -4.16 14.33
N ILE A 95 -20.42 -4.83 13.51
CA ILE A 95 -19.85 -4.27 12.29
C ILE A 95 -20.96 -3.75 11.37
N LYS A 96 -21.98 -4.56 11.08
CA LYS A 96 -23.09 -4.16 10.20
C LYS A 96 -23.90 -3.01 10.78
N LYS A 97 -24.18 -3.03 12.07
CA LYS A 97 -24.96 -2.01 12.74
C LYS A 97 -24.24 -0.65 12.75
N GLU A 98 -22.97 -0.63 13.16
CA GLU A 98 -22.21 0.60 13.25
C GLU A 98 -21.86 1.18 11.88
N LEU A 99 -21.58 0.31 10.87
CA LEU A 99 -21.37 0.78 9.51
C LEU A 99 -22.63 1.47 8.97
N VAL A 100 -23.79 0.84 9.07
CA VAL A 100 -25.05 1.43 8.60
C VAL A 100 -25.34 2.74 9.32
N ALA A 101 -25.15 2.80 10.65
CA ALA A 101 -25.34 4.01 11.42
C ALA A 101 -24.43 5.15 10.97
N LEU A 102 -23.14 4.85 10.68
CA LEU A 102 -22.19 5.85 10.18
C LEU A 102 -22.60 6.34 8.78
N LEU A 103 -22.98 5.43 7.88
CA LEU A 103 -23.35 5.77 6.50
C LEU A 103 -24.64 6.58 6.42
N ASP A 104 -25.66 6.27 7.26
CA ASP A 104 -26.93 6.99 7.32
C ASP A 104 -26.78 8.47 7.77
N GLU A 105 -25.66 8.83 8.42
CA GLU A 105 -25.37 10.20 8.88
C GLU A 105 -24.53 11.00 7.84
N THR A 106 -24.25 10.44 6.67
CA THR A 106 -23.44 11.12 5.62
C THR A 106 -24.30 11.99 4.71
N ASP A 107 -23.68 13.04 4.16
CA ASP A 107 -24.30 13.98 3.22
C ASP A 107 -23.65 13.92 1.82
N GLU A 108 -24.31 14.53 0.82
CA GLU A 108 -23.80 14.65 -0.56
C GLU A 108 -22.42 15.35 -0.57
N GLY A 109 -21.49 14.87 -1.38
CA GLY A 109 -20.12 15.37 -1.50
C GLY A 109 -19.11 14.72 -0.56
N GLU A 110 -19.57 13.95 0.43
CA GLU A 110 -18.68 13.32 1.41
C GLU A 110 -17.96 12.09 0.88
N THR A 111 -16.89 11.73 1.59
CA THR A 111 -16.10 10.54 1.35
C THR A 111 -16.22 9.58 2.52
N VAL A 112 -16.42 8.29 2.28
CA VAL A 112 -16.25 7.26 3.32
C VAL A 112 -14.95 6.47 3.08
N VAL A 113 -14.17 6.27 4.15
CA VAL A 113 -13.02 5.37 4.18
C VAL A 113 -13.38 4.15 5.02
N ILE A 114 -13.35 2.97 4.41
CA ILE A 114 -13.61 1.69 5.09
C ILE A 114 -12.33 0.87 5.08
N TYR A 115 -11.84 0.49 6.26
CA TYR A 115 -10.63 -0.31 6.41
C TYR A 115 -10.90 -1.58 7.22
N PHE A 116 -10.30 -2.69 6.77
CA PHE A 116 -10.32 -3.96 7.50
C PHE A 116 -8.91 -4.53 7.63
N ALA A 117 -8.56 -5.03 8.81
CA ALA A 117 -7.37 -5.86 9.05
C ALA A 117 -7.75 -7.13 9.82
N GLY A 118 -7.26 -8.29 9.37
CA GLY A 118 -7.55 -9.58 10.01
C GLY A 118 -7.41 -10.77 9.08
N HIS A 119 -8.18 -11.83 9.34
CA HIS A 119 -8.29 -12.96 8.42
C HIS A 119 -9.34 -12.72 7.33
N GLY A 120 -9.02 -13.13 6.11
CA GLY A 120 -9.96 -13.24 5.02
C GLY A 120 -10.01 -14.68 4.50
N TYR A 121 -11.15 -15.10 4.02
CA TYR A 121 -11.34 -16.44 3.43
C TYR A 121 -12.30 -16.38 2.24
N ARG A 122 -12.16 -17.35 1.36
CA ARG A 122 -12.89 -17.43 0.10
C ARG A 122 -13.46 -18.82 -0.10
N ASP A 123 -14.67 -18.90 -0.57
CA ASP A 123 -15.27 -20.14 -1.09
C ASP A 123 -14.77 -20.36 -2.52
N GLU A 124 -14.12 -21.51 -2.76
CA GLU A 124 -13.51 -21.81 -4.07
C GLU A 124 -14.56 -22.14 -5.14
N ASP A 125 -15.77 -22.59 -4.74
CA ASP A 125 -16.82 -22.98 -5.66
C ASP A 125 -17.63 -21.77 -6.14
N SER A 126 -18.04 -20.87 -5.22
CA SER A 126 -18.80 -19.67 -5.56
C SER A 126 -17.90 -18.48 -5.93
N GLY A 127 -16.68 -18.44 -5.38
CA GLY A 127 -15.78 -17.29 -5.47
C GLY A 127 -16.10 -16.17 -4.49
N ASP A 128 -17.13 -16.32 -3.65
CA ASP A 128 -17.47 -15.34 -2.64
C ASP A 128 -16.40 -15.24 -1.56
N THR A 129 -16.20 -14.04 -1.03
CA THR A 129 -15.14 -13.73 -0.05
C THR A 129 -15.75 -13.07 1.17
N TRP A 130 -15.24 -13.46 2.34
CA TRP A 130 -15.62 -12.91 3.65
C TRP A 130 -14.39 -12.50 4.44
N PHE A 131 -14.55 -11.48 5.25
CA PHE A 131 -13.61 -11.06 6.28
C PHE A 131 -14.07 -11.65 7.61
N ALA A 132 -13.17 -12.31 8.34
CA ALA A 132 -13.52 -13.02 9.56
C ALA A 132 -13.84 -12.03 10.68
N CYS A 133 -15.12 -11.92 11.04
CA CYS A 133 -15.56 -11.20 12.24
C CYS A 133 -15.03 -11.88 13.50
N TYR A 134 -15.03 -11.19 14.64
CA TYR A 134 -14.56 -11.76 15.92
C TYR A 134 -15.29 -13.06 16.28
N ASP A 135 -16.61 -13.11 16.03
CA ASP A 135 -17.50 -14.24 16.30
C ASP A 135 -17.67 -15.20 15.10
N ALA A 136 -16.81 -15.10 14.07
CA ALA A 136 -16.87 -15.96 12.91
C ALA A 136 -16.72 -17.45 13.28
N GLY A 137 -17.65 -18.28 12.74
CA GLY A 137 -17.72 -19.73 12.95
C GLY A 137 -17.25 -20.53 11.74
N ASP A 138 -17.72 -21.78 11.65
CA ASP A 138 -17.39 -22.71 10.57
C ASP A 138 -18.14 -22.41 9.26
N GLU A 139 -19.22 -21.60 9.32
CA GLU A 139 -20.04 -21.26 8.15
C GLU A 139 -19.49 -19.99 7.48
N ASN A 140 -19.39 -20.01 6.15
CA ASN A 140 -18.86 -18.88 5.38
C ASN A 140 -19.60 -17.57 5.68
N GLU A 141 -20.93 -17.62 5.75
CA GLU A 141 -21.78 -16.47 6.02
C GLU A 141 -21.64 -15.91 7.44
N SER A 142 -20.85 -16.53 8.32
CA SER A 142 -20.55 -16.01 9.66
C SER A 142 -19.57 -14.83 9.61
N GLY A 143 -18.80 -14.68 8.53
CA GLY A 143 -17.93 -13.54 8.29
C GLY A 143 -18.66 -12.34 7.67
N TRP A 144 -17.99 -11.22 7.55
CA TRP A 144 -18.44 -10.02 6.88
C TRP A 144 -18.19 -10.15 5.37
N GLY A 145 -19.24 -10.37 4.60
CA GLY A 145 -19.14 -10.59 3.15
C GLY A 145 -18.69 -9.35 2.40
N VAL A 146 -17.79 -9.53 1.45
CA VAL A 146 -17.34 -8.41 0.59
C VAL A 146 -18.55 -7.76 -0.09
N LYS A 147 -19.47 -8.54 -0.65
CA LYS A 147 -20.70 -8.00 -1.24
C LYS A 147 -21.57 -7.22 -0.25
N GLU A 148 -21.62 -7.66 1.03
CA GLU A 148 -22.37 -6.96 2.07
C GLU A 148 -21.79 -5.56 2.37
N ILE A 149 -20.48 -5.36 2.17
CA ILE A 149 -19.84 -4.03 2.30
C ILE A 149 -20.39 -3.08 1.24
N PHE A 150 -20.37 -3.51 -0.01
CA PHE A 150 -20.87 -2.69 -1.12
C PHE A 150 -22.38 -2.47 -1.02
N ASP A 151 -23.15 -3.50 -0.65
CA ASP A 151 -24.60 -3.36 -0.44
C ASP A 151 -24.92 -2.32 0.64
N ALA A 152 -24.13 -2.27 1.72
CA ALA A 152 -24.30 -1.26 2.76
C ALA A 152 -23.97 0.14 2.23
N VAL A 153 -22.86 0.30 1.50
CA VAL A 153 -22.48 1.58 0.90
C VAL A 153 -23.55 2.05 -0.09
N GLU A 154 -23.98 1.22 -1.03
CA GLU A 154 -24.98 1.61 -2.05
C GLU A 154 -26.36 1.90 -1.49
N ASN A 155 -26.74 1.31 -0.35
CA ASN A 155 -28.08 1.51 0.24
C ASN A 155 -28.14 2.60 1.31
N HIS A 156 -27.02 2.99 1.94
CA HIS A 156 -27.01 3.85 3.12
C HIS A 156 -26.10 5.08 2.98
N PHE A 157 -25.08 5.04 2.10
CA PHE A 157 -24.17 6.17 1.93
C PHE A 157 -24.77 7.23 1.03
N SER A 158 -24.87 8.46 1.53
CA SER A 158 -25.37 9.62 0.77
C SER A 158 -24.28 10.42 0.08
N GLY A 159 -23.01 10.14 0.39
CA GLY A 159 -21.84 10.82 -0.21
C GLY A 159 -21.46 10.24 -1.59
N ASP A 160 -20.40 10.77 -2.16
CA ASP A 160 -20.03 10.51 -3.55
C ASP A 160 -18.94 9.44 -3.72
N ARG A 161 -18.08 9.26 -2.71
CA ARG A 161 -16.82 8.51 -2.83
C ARG A 161 -16.62 7.53 -1.69
N ALA A 162 -16.32 6.28 -2.03
CA ALA A 162 -15.95 5.26 -1.06
C ALA A 162 -14.54 4.73 -1.34
N LEU A 163 -13.63 4.90 -0.37
CA LEU A 163 -12.28 4.34 -0.39
C LEU A 163 -12.25 3.09 0.49
N LEU A 164 -12.07 1.92 -0.14
CA LEU A 164 -12.08 0.62 0.52
C LEU A 164 -10.64 0.09 0.64
N LEU A 165 -10.23 -0.23 1.85
CA LEU A 165 -8.86 -0.64 2.19
C LEU A 165 -8.92 -1.97 2.96
N ALA A 166 -8.10 -2.97 2.59
CA ALA A 166 -8.08 -4.21 3.34
C ALA A 166 -6.69 -4.85 3.44
N ASP A 167 -6.30 -5.16 4.69
CA ASP A 167 -5.07 -5.86 5.06
C ASP A 167 -5.38 -7.28 5.52
N CYS A 168 -5.74 -8.15 4.55
CA CYS A 168 -6.08 -9.54 4.83
C CYS A 168 -5.92 -10.43 3.59
N CYS A 169 -5.95 -11.75 3.81
CA CYS A 169 -6.04 -12.73 2.74
C CYS A 169 -7.29 -12.48 1.88
N HIS A 170 -7.18 -12.71 0.58
CA HIS A 170 -8.27 -12.56 -0.39
C HIS A 170 -8.89 -11.16 -0.49
N SER A 171 -8.26 -10.14 0.07
CA SER A 171 -8.74 -8.75 0.05
C SER A 171 -8.97 -8.19 -1.35
N GLY A 172 -8.29 -8.71 -2.36
CA GLY A 172 -8.51 -8.35 -3.76
C GLY A 172 -9.92 -8.59 -4.29
N ALA A 173 -10.78 -9.31 -3.55
CA ALA A 173 -12.19 -9.40 -3.86
C ALA A 173 -12.90 -8.03 -3.82
N LEU A 174 -12.40 -7.07 -3.03
CA LEU A 174 -12.88 -5.68 -3.06
C LEU A 174 -12.60 -5.02 -4.42
N TYR A 175 -11.45 -5.30 -5.01
CA TYR A 175 -11.11 -4.79 -6.36
C TYR A 175 -12.05 -5.36 -7.42
N ASP A 176 -12.30 -6.69 -7.38
CA ASP A 176 -13.16 -7.35 -8.35
C ASP A 176 -14.61 -6.83 -8.23
N GLU A 177 -15.14 -6.72 -7.02
CA GLU A 177 -16.51 -6.25 -6.74
C GLU A 177 -16.68 -4.76 -7.11
N ALA A 178 -15.72 -3.90 -6.76
CA ALA A 178 -15.76 -2.48 -7.13
C ALA A 178 -15.80 -2.29 -8.64
N LYS A 179 -15.01 -3.05 -9.37
CA LYS A 179 -14.95 -2.99 -10.83
C LYS A 179 -16.23 -3.50 -11.48
N GLU A 180 -16.87 -4.51 -10.89
CA GLU A 180 -18.15 -5.04 -11.38
C GLU A 180 -19.28 -4.03 -11.16
N ARG A 181 -19.34 -3.38 -9.99
CA ARG A 181 -20.43 -2.46 -9.63
C ARG A 181 -20.30 -1.04 -10.19
N ALA A 182 -19.08 -0.56 -10.38
CA ALA A 182 -18.85 0.82 -10.77
C ALA A 182 -19.66 1.34 -11.98
N PRO A 183 -19.96 0.53 -13.03
CA PRO A 183 -20.76 1.02 -14.16
C PRO A 183 -22.21 1.38 -13.83
N ASP A 184 -22.77 0.79 -12.78
CA ASP A 184 -24.19 0.92 -12.39
C ASP A 184 -24.38 1.59 -11.02
N SER A 185 -23.28 1.98 -10.33
CA SER A 185 -23.30 2.60 -9.00
C SER A 185 -23.29 4.12 -9.08
N ASP A 186 -24.04 4.77 -8.21
CA ASP A 186 -23.97 6.23 -8.01
C ASP A 186 -22.76 6.61 -7.12
N VAL A 187 -22.13 5.64 -6.43
CA VAL A 187 -20.94 5.86 -5.60
C VAL A 187 -19.67 5.56 -6.42
N THR A 188 -18.72 6.47 -6.35
CA THR A 188 -17.42 6.33 -6.99
C THR A 188 -16.45 5.60 -6.08
N TYR A 189 -15.92 4.45 -6.52
CA TYR A 189 -15.05 3.59 -5.71
C TYR A 189 -13.56 3.79 -5.96
N GLY A 190 -12.80 3.88 -4.85
CA GLY A 190 -11.36 3.66 -4.78
C GLY A 190 -11.07 2.42 -3.91
N VAL A 191 -10.12 1.58 -4.32
CA VAL A 191 -9.79 0.34 -3.59
C VAL A 191 -8.28 0.14 -3.56
N ILE A 192 -7.70 -0.12 -2.39
CA ILE A 192 -6.33 -0.62 -2.24
C ILE A 192 -6.36 -1.84 -1.34
N THR A 193 -5.72 -2.94 -1.73
CA THR A 193 -5.73 -4.19 -0.96
C THR A 193 -4.34 -4.78 -0.81
N SER A 194 -4.10 -5.49 0.29
CA SER A 194 -2.81 -6.12 0.56
C SER A 194 -2.57 -7.39 -0.27
N SER A 195 -3.60 -8.00 -0.85
CA SER A 195 -3.49 -9.24 -1.63
C SER A 195 -4.47 -9.30 -2.81
N TYR A 196 -4.26 -10.25 -3.72
CA TYR A 196 -5.25 -10.64 -4.72
C TYR A 196 -6.44 -11.39 -4.12
N ALA A 197 -7.56 -11.45 -4.85
CA ALA A 197 -8.74 -12.20 -4.46
C ALA A 197 -8.50 -13.69 -4.21
N HIS A 198 -7.49 -14.29 -4.82
CA HIS A 198 -7.15 -15.71 -4.69
C HIS A 198 -5.81 -15.96 -3.96
N ASN A 199 -5.19 -14.93 -3.38
CA ASN A 199 -3.93 -15.03 -2.66
C ASN A 199 -4.09 -14.74 -1.17
N THR A 200 -3.16 -15.29 -0.39
CA THR A 200 -3.05 -15.02 1.03
C THR A 200 -2.16 -13.80 1.29
N SER A 201 -2.45 -13.08 2.37
CA SER A 201 -1.62 -12.01 2.91
C SER A 201 -0.68 -12.56 3.99
N THR A 202 0.42 -11.86 4.25
CA THR A 202 1.28 -12.11 5.41
C THR A 202 0.68 -11.50 6.68
N GLY A 203 1.12 -11.97 7.85
CA GLY A 203 0.67 -11.43 9.14
C GLY A 203 1.45 -10.19 9.60
N ASN A 204 2.07 -9.46 8.67
CA ASN A 204 2.85 -8.26 8.95
C ASN A 204 2.07 -7.00 8.57
N TRP A 205 2.41 -5.86 9.17
CA TRP A 205 1.77 -4.58 8.94
C TRP A 205 2.27 -3.81 7.71
N THR A 206 3.03 -4.45 6.80
CA THR A 206 3.66 -3.79 5.65
C THR A 206 2.68 -2.98 4.80
N PHE A 207 1.47 -3.49 4.59
CA PHE A 207 0.42 -2.77 3.87
C PHE A 207 -0.04 -1.53 4.63
N THR A 208 -0.45 -1.71 5.88
CA THR A 208 -0.97 -0.61 6.71
C THR A 208 0.10 0.42 7.04
N ASP A 209 1.36 0.00 7.27
CA ASP A 209 2.49 0.94 7.38
C ASP A 209 2.67 1.78 6.11
N SER A 210 2.48 1.17 4.94
CA SER A 210 2.57 1.90 3.66
C SER A 210 1.45 2.94 3.50
N LEU A 211 0.22 2.61 3.94
CA LEU A 211 -0.88 3.58 3.95
C LEU A 211 -0.60 4.73 4.92
N LEU A 212 -0.12 4.42 6.13
CA LEU A 212 0.25 5.44 7.12
C LEU A 212 1.36 6.36 6.62
N SER A 213 2.39 5.81 5.94
CA SER A 213 3.44 6.61 5.32
C SER A 213 2.89 7.56 4.25
N GLY A 214 1.92 7.10 3.45
CA GLY A 214 1.24 7.94 2.46
C GLY A 214 0.42 9.07 3.11
N TRP A 215 -0.45 8.73 4.06
CA TRP A 215 -1.27 9.70 4.78
C TRP A 215 -0.45 10.74 5.56
N ARG A 216 0.76 10.37 6.03
CA ARG A 216 1.67 11.28 6.75
C ARG A 216 2.53 12.15 5.83
N GLY A 217 2.42 12.00 4.53
CA GLY A 217 3.24 12.75 3.58
C GLY A 217 4.74 12.42 3.67
N GLU A 218 5.08 11.16 3.96
CA GLU A 218 6.50 10.76 4.01
C GLU A 218 7.12 10.88 2.61
N GLY A 219 8.24 11.60 2.47
CA GLY A 219 8.85 11.91 1.19
C GLY A 219 9.28 10.71 0.34
N VAL A 220 9.33 9.51 0.91
CA VAL A 220 9.58 8.26 0.16
C VAL A 220 8.36 7.78 -0.62
N VAL A 221 7.17 8.29 -0.31
CA VAL A 221 5.90 7.98 -0.98
C VAL A 221 5.64 8.93 -2.14
N ASP A 222 6.17 10.15 -2.11
CA ASP A 222 6.18 11.10 -3.23
C ASP A 222 7.09 10.55 -4.34
N LEU A 223 6.49 9.76 -5.22
CA LEU A 223 7.22 9.02 -6.27
C LEU A 223 7.49 9.88 -7.51
N ASN A 224 6.74 10.95 -7.71
CA ASN A 224 6.88 11.87 -8.82
C ASN A 224 7.72 13.12 -8.48
N GLY A 225 7.91 13.41 -7.18
CA GLY A 225 8.76 14.50 -6.67
C GLY A 225 8.08 15.87 -6.74
N ASP A 226 6.75 15.95 -6.74
CA ASP A 226 6.00 17.21 -6.83
C ASP A 226 5.73 17.87 -5.47
N GLY A 227 6.07 17.19 -4.37
CA GLY A 227 5.93 17.70 -3.00
C GLY A 227 4.60 17.37 -2.33
N ALA A 228 3.80 16.52 -2.95
CA ALA A 228 2.57 15.97 -2.39
C ALA A 228 2.58 14.44 -2.46
N VAL A 229 1.67 13.80 -1.75
CA VAL A 229 1.34 12.38 -1.89
C VAL A 229 -0.09 12.27 -2.35
N ASP A 230 -0.33 11.64 -3.48
CA ASP A 230 -1.66 11.29 -3.96
C ASP A 230 -2.03 9.82 -3.70
N LEU A 231 -3.29 9.44 -3.96
CA LEU A 231 -3.76 8.07 -3.74
C LEU A 231 -3.05 7.07 -4.67
N SER A 232 -2.71 7.47 -5.91
CA SER A 232 -2.01 6.60 -6.85
C SER A 232 -0.59 6.31 -6.40
N GLU A 233 0.10 7.29 -5.82
CA GLU A 233 1.44 7.14 -5.25
C GLU A 233 1.42 6.27 -4.00
N MET A 234 0.48 6.51 -3.08
CA MET A 234 0.29 5.67 -1.88
C MET A 234 0.03 4.21 -2.27
N ALA A 235 -0.87 3.97 -3.23
CA ALA A 235 -1.16 2.62 -3.73
C ALA A 235 0.08 1.99 -4.39
N ARG A 236 0.81 2.76 -5.19
CA ARG A 236 2.05 2.28 -5.84
C ARG A 236 3.16 2.01 -4.84
N TYR A 237 3.30 2.84 -3.82
CA TYR A 237 4.26 2.62 -2.74
C TYR A 237 3.93 1.33 -1.97
N ALA A 238 2.66 1.12 -1.58
CA ALA A 238 2.22 -0.12 -0.94
C ALA A 238 2.49 -1.36 -1.80
N GLU A 239 2.21 -1.30 -3.12
CA GLU A 239 2.53 -2.38 -4.07
C GLU A 239 4.04 -2.71 -4.06
N LEU A 240 4.89 -1.70 -4.08
CA LEU A 240 6.34 -1.88 -4.09
C LEU A 240 6.87 -2.45 -2.77
N GLU A 241 6.38 -1.98 -1.62
CA GLU A 241 6.79 -2.49 -0.30
C GLU A 241 6.35 -3.94 -0.10
N LEU A 242 5.09 -4.26 -0.40
CA LEU A 242 4.56 -5.63 -0.31
C LEU A 242 5.32 -6.59 -1.23
N ALA A 243 5.57 -6.20 -2.47
CA ALA A 243 6.33 -7.02 -3.41
C ALA A 243 7.77 -7.22 -2.94
N PHE A 244 8.39 -6.20 -2.35
CA PHE A 244 9.78 -6.23 -1.91
C PHE A 244 9.97 -7.00 -0.61
N LEU A 245 9.19 -6.68 0.44
CA LEU A 245 9.34 -7.26 1.76
C LEU A 245 8.69 -8.65 1.85
N GLU A 246 7.47 -8.77 1.34
CA GLU A 246 6.63 -9.95 1.56
C GLU A 246 6.58 -10.88 0.35
N GLY A 247 7.01 -10.44 -0.84
CA GLY A 247 6.78 -11.17 -2.09
C GLY A 247 5.30 -11.28 -2.45
N GLN A 248 4.51 -10.36 -1.93
CA GLN A 248 3.06 -10.29 -2.02
C GLN A 248 2.65 -9.20 -3.02
N LYS A 249 1.48 -9.33 -3.59
CA LYS A 249 0.99 -8.40 -4.58
C LYS A 249 -0.26 -7.70 -4.10
N SER A 250 -0.20 -6.39 -4.12
CA SER A 250 -1.31 -5.47 -3.86
C SER A 250 -2.18 -5.28 -5.11
N MET A 251 -3.44 -4.89 -4.91
CA MET A 251 -4.33 -4.44 -5.98
C MET A 251 -4.77 -3.01 -5.72
N PHE A 252 -4.87 -2.24 -6.81
CA PHE A 252 -5.38 -0.88 -6.80
C PHE A 252 -6.42 -0.70 -7.89
N TYR A 253 -7.58 -0.15 -7.53
CA TYR A 253 -8.62 0.29 -8.44
C TYR A 253 -9.05 1.70 -8.05
N ALA A 254 -9.30 2.54 -9.02
CA ALA A 254 -10.01 3.79 -8.87
C ALA A 254 -10.88 3.98 -10.10
N ALA A 255 -12.17 4.21 -9.91
CA ALA A 255 -13.07 4.57 -10.98
C ALA A 255 -12.55 5.84 -11.71
N GLU A 256 -13.01 6.08 -12.94
CA GLU A 256 -12.49 7.21 -13.74
C GLU A 256 -12.70 8.55 -13.03
N GLU A 257 -13.83 8.70 -12.36
CA GLU A 257 -14.22 9.91 -11.62
C GLU A 257 -13.62 9.97 -10.21
N PHE A 258 -13.01 8.89 -9.72
CA PHE A 258 -12.36 8.91 -8.40
C PHE A 258 -11.10 9.79 -8.44
N PRO A 259 -10.94 10.76 -7.53
CA PRO A 259 -9.84 11.72 -7.57
C PRO A 259 -8.50 11.10 -7.12
N ARG A 260 -8.04 10.08 -7.86
CA ARG A 260 -6.83 9.30 -7.51
C ARG A 260 -5.54 10.12 -7.47
N ASN A 261 -5.53 11.29 -8.12
CA ASN A 261 -4.39 12.21 -8.14
C ASN A 261 -4.64 13.44 -7.26
N ALA A 262 -5.72 13.44 -6.47
CA ALA A 262 -5.94 14.47 -5.46
C ALA A 262 -4.90 14.31 -4.34
N SER A 263 -4.36 15.42 -3.86
CA SER A 263 -3.37 15.44 -2.81
C SER A 263 -3.98 14.99 -1.48
N LEU A 264 -3.43 13.93 -0.90
CA LEU A 264 -3.78 13.41 0.42
C LEU A 264 -2.96 14.07 1.53
N ALA A 265 -1.72 14.42 1.23
CA ALA A 265 -0.81 15.03 2.19
C ALA A 265 0.27 15.86 1.50
N GLU A 266 0.70 16.95 2.13
CA GLU A 266 1.92 17.67 1.77
C GLU A 266 3.13 16.91 2.28
N VAL A 267 4.22 16.88 1.49
CA VAL A 267 5.47 16.27 1.90
C VAL A 267 6.27 17.23 2.76
N GLU A 268 6.38 16.97 4.04
CA GLU A 268 7.13 17.82 4.98
C GLU A 268 8.64 17.80 4.73
N GLU A 269 9.19 16.63 4.42
CA GLU A 269 10.61 16.43 4.16
C GLU A 269 10.80 15.59 2.89
N VAL A 270 11.30 16.23 1.83
CA VAL A 270 11.62 15.54 0.58
C VAL A 270 12.73 14.52 0.83
N ALA A 271 12.51 13.28 0.46
CA ALA A 271 13.51 12.24 0.58
C ALA A 271 14.77 12.61 -0.21
N ALA A 272 15.93 12.39 0.39
CA ALA A 272 17.19 12.60 -0.33
C ALA A 272 17.20 11.73 -1.60
N PRO A 273 17.73 12.23 -2.72
CA PRO A 273 17.77 11.46 -3.96
C PRO A 273 18.33 10.06 -3.74
N ARG A 274 17.64 9.07 -4.30
CA ARG A 274 17.96 7.64 -4.22
C ARG A 274 17.80 6.99 -2.83
N VAL A 275 17.40 7.72 -1.78
CA VAL A 275 16.98 7.12 -0.51
C VAL A 275 15.58 6.50 -0.69
N GLY A 276 15.42 5.30 -0.18
CA GLY A 276 14.20 4.51 -0.38
C GLY A 276 14.19 3.65 -1.65
N GLU A 277 15.20 3.78 -2.54
CA GLU A 277 15.28 2.91 -3.72
C GLU A 277 15.36 1.42 -3.32
N ARG A 278 14.54 0.62 -3.96
CA ARG A 278 14.57 -0.84 -3.83
C ARG A 278 15.50 -1.41 -4.88
N VAL A 279 16.52 -2.11 -4.43
CA VAL A 279 17.61 -2.60 -5.26
C VAL A 279 17.93 -4.06 -4.97
N GLU A 280 18.60 -4.70 -5.89
CA GLU A 280 19.34 -5.92 -5.62
C GLU A 280 20.82 -5.61 -5.58
N VAL A 281 21.49 -6.13 -4.56
CA VAL A 281 22.93 -5.91 -4.33
C VAL A 281 23.65 -7.24 -4.45
N GLU A 282 24.73 -7.22 -5.23
CA GLU A 282 25.60 -8.38 -5.35
C GLU A 282 26.48 -8.54 -4.10
N TRP A 283 26.40 -9.69 -3.45
CA TRP A 283 27.27 -10.07 -2.35
C TRP A 283 27.75 -11.51 -2.52
N ARG A 284 29.05 -11.69 -2.67
CA ARG A 284 29.71 -13.01 -2.88
C ARG A 284 29.12 -13.82 -4.03
N GLY A 285 28.84 -13.20 -5.15
CA GLY A 285 28.31 -13.83 -6.36
C GLY A 285 26.79 -14.14 -6.31
N LYS A 286 26.06 -13.61 -5.32
CA LYS A 286 24.60 -13.73 -5.21
C LYS A 286 23.98 -12.36 -5.09
N TRP A 287 22.76 -12.23 -5.60
CA TRP A 287 21.97 -11.01 -5.52
C TRP A 287 21.00 -11.08 -4.34
N PHE A 288 21.01 -10.05 -3.51
CA PHE A 288 20.15 -9.91 -2.34
C PHE A 288 19.32 -8.64 -2.46
N ARG A 289 18.06 -8.71 -2.05
CA ARG A 289 17.19 -7.54 -1.98
C ARG A 289 17.68 -6.61 -0.87
N ALA A 290 17.76 -5.33 -1.18
CA ALA A 290 18.15 -4.30 -0.25
C ALA A 290 17.41 -3.00 -0.54
N LYS A 291 17.27 -2.15 0.46
CA LYS A 291 16.71 -0.81 0.35
C LYS A 291 17.82 0.21 0.62
N SER A 292 17.89 1.25 -0.19
CA SER A 292 18.82 2.32 0.07
C SER A 292 18.36 3.14 1.27
N ILE A 293 19.25 3.37 2.23
CA ILE A 293 19.03 4.17 3.43
C ILE A 293 19.91 5.43 3.46
N GLY A 294 20.75 5.60 2.44
CA GLY A 294 21.59 6.77 2.22
C GLY A 294 22.18 6.77 0.82
N ALA A 295 22.56 7.93 0.32
CA ALA A 295 23.20 8.09 -0.98
C ALA A 295 24.31 9.13 -0.90
N ASP A 296 25.46 8.85 -1.57
CA ASP A 296 26.57 9.78 -1.76
C ASP A 296 27.16 9.60 -3.16
N GLY A 297 26.87 10.54 -4.06
CA GLY A 297 27.17 10.42 -5.48
C GLY A 297 26.56 9.15 -6.08
N ASP A 298 27.40 8.28 -6.66
CA ASP A 298 26.98 7.02 -7.26
C ASP A 298 26.90 5.84 -6.26
N GLN A 299 27.28 6.06 -4.98
CA GLN A 299 27.23 5.04 -3.94
C GLN A 299 25.89 5.09 -3.19
N LEU A 300 25.41 3.92 -2.79
CA LEU A 300 24.26 3.76 -1.93
C LEU A 300 24.67 3.10 -0.62
N LEU A 301 24.23 3.66 0.51
CA LEU A 301 24.17 2.92 1.76
C LEU A 301 22.93 2.04 1.73
N VAL A 302 23.09 0.73 1.84
CA VAL A 302 21.99 -0.22 1.69
C VAL A 302 21.74 -1.01 2.95
N HIS A 303 20.47 -1.25 3.23
CA HIS A 303 20.00 -2.19 4.23
C HIS A 303 19.47 -3.44 3.54
N TYR A 304 20.03 -4.61 3.87
CA TYR A 304 19.63 -5.88 3.28
C TYR A 304 18.35 -6.41 3.89
N ASN A 305 17.38 -6.75 3.06
CA ASN A 305 16.11 -7.30 3.50
C ASN A 305 16.28 -8.61 4.28
N GLY A 306 15.77 -8.63 5.52
CA GLY A 306 15.86 -9.80 6.42
C GLY A 306 17.19 -9.93 7.18
N PHE A 307 18.05 -8.90 7.13
CA PHE A 307 19.31 -8.85 7.87
C PHE A 307 19.30 -7.70 8.85
N GLY A 308 20.17 -7.75 9.86
CA GLY A 308 20.31 -6.65 10.82
C GLY A 308 21.12 -5.48 10.27
N SER A 309 20.98 -4.31 10.88
CA SER A 309 21.71 -3.07 10.48
C SER A 309 23.24 -3.18 10.60
N ASP A 310 23.76 -4.18 11.29
CA ASP A 310 25.17 -4.50 11.34
C ASP A 310 25.73 -5.01 9.98
N THR A 311 24.85 -5.35 9.05
CA THR A 311 25.19 -5.72 7.66
C THR A 311 25.08 -4.58 6.66
N ASP A 312 24.64 -3.40 7.09
CA ASP A 312 24.51 -2.23 6.21
C ASP A 312 25.87 -1.82 5.67
N GLU A 313 25.95 -1.57 4.37
CA GLU A 313 27.20 -1.18 3.71
C GLU A 313 26.98 -0.17 2.59
N TRP A 314 28.05 0.58 2.30
CA TRP A 314 28.12 1.41 1.10
C TRP A 314 28.50 0.56 -0.11
N VAL A 315 27.69 0.61 -1.17
CA VAL A 315 27.90 -0.16 -2.41
C VAL A 315 27.97 0.74 -3.63
N GLY A 316 28.86 0.40 -4.54
CA GLY A 316 29.01 1.09 -5.82
C GLY A 316 28.02 0.59 -6.89
N PRO A 317 27.89 1.32 -8.01
CA PRO A 317 26.94 1.00 -9.08
C PRO A 317 27.20 -0.35 -9.76
N ASP A 318 28.41 -0.88 -9.69
CA ASP A 318 28.80 -2.18 -10.22
C ASP A 318 28.21 -3.36 -9.43
N ARG A 319 27.83 -3.13 -8.19
CA ARG A 319 27.19 -4.12 -7.30
C ARG A 319 25.70 -3.92 -7.11
N VAL A 320 25.10 -2.94 -7.77
CA VAL A 320 23.69 -2.58 -7.59
C VAL A 320 22.94 -2.70 -8.91
N ARG A 321 21.73 -3.23 -8.86
CA ARG A 321 20.78 -3.17 -9.95
C ARG A 321 19.38 -2.87 -9.41
N PRO A 322 18.49 -2.25 -10.22
CA PRO A 322 17.11 -2.00 -9.81
C PRO A 322 16.39 -3.31 -9.45
N TYR A 323 15.61 -3.27 -8.37
CA TYR A 323 14.69 -4.35 -8.05
C TYR A 323 13.39 -4.18 -8.85
N TYR A 324 12.99 -5.23 -9.54
CA TYR A 324 11.73 -5.26 -10.28
C TYR A 324 10.80 -6.27 -9.60
N PRO A 325 9.76 -5.81 -8.87
CA PRO A 325 8.78 -6.71 -8.27
C PRO A 325 8.06 -7.51 -9.36
N ALA A 326 7.68 -8.74 -9.04
CA ALA A 326 6.79 -9.50 -9.91
C ALA A 326 5.43 -8.81 -9.97
N GLN A 327 4.99 -8.42 -11.17
CA GLN A 327 3.69 -7.76 -11.35
C GLN A 327 2.52 -8.74 -11.35
N PHE A 328 2.79 -10.04 -11.61
CA PHE A 328 1.77 -11.08 -11.76
C PHE A 328 2.17 -12.33 -10.98
N GLY A 329 1.18 -13.00 -10.38
CA GLY A 329 1.35 -14.24 -9.62
C GLY A 329 1.22 -15.49 -10.51
N GLU A 330 1.64 -16.65 -9.97
CA GLU A 330 1.43 -17.95 -10.60
C GLU A 330 -0.07 -18.22 -10.80
N GLY A 331 -0.43 -18.65 -12.02
CA GLY A 331 -1.82 -18.90 -12.42
C GLY A 331 -2.54 -17.69 -13.04
N ASP A 332 -2.01 -16.48 -12.92
CA ASP A 332 -2.62 -15.28 -13.50
C ASP A 332 -2.77 -15.41 -15.01
N ARG A 333 -3.94 -15.02 -15.52
CA ARG A 333 -4.22 -14.92 -16.95
C ARG A 333 -3.79 -13.55 -17.46
N VAL A 334 -2.86 -13.58 -18.40
CA VAL A 334 -2.20 -12.38 -18.92
C VAL A 334 -2.20 -12.37 -20.44
N GLU A 335 -1.86 -11.21 -21.00
CA GLU A 335 -1.42 -11.10 -22.39
C GLU A 335 0.06 -10.71 -22.38
N VAL A 336 0.82 -11.31 -23.28
CA VAL A 336 2.27 -11.10 -23.43
C VAL A 336 2.56 -10.55 -24.81
N GLU A 337 3.38 -9.49 -24.87
CA GLU A 337 3.86 -8.94 -26.13
C GLU A 337 4.97 -9.82 -26.69
N TRP A 338 4.70 -10.49 -27.83
CA TRP A 338 5.70 -11.29 -28.51
C TRP A 338 6.67 -10.40 -29.28
N GLU A 339 7.96 -10.56 -29.02
CA GLU A 339 9.01 -9.72 -29.63
C GLU A 339 9.04 -9.76 -31.15
N LYS A 340 8.67 -10.89 -31.78
CA LYS A 340 8.80 -11.08 -33.22
C LYS A 340 7.82 -10.24 -34.05
N ASP A 341 6.63 -9.93 -33.51
CA ASP A 341 5.60 -9.22 -34.27
C ASP A 341 4.91 -8.09 -33.50
N GLY A 342 5.31 -7.88 -32.23
CA GLY A 342 4.76 -6.82 -31.36
C GLY A 342 3.29 -6.99 -30.99
N LYS A 343 2.73 -8.19 -31.19
CA LYS A 343 1.34 -8.47 -30.83
C LYS A 343 1.25 -9.10 -29.47
N TRP A 344 0.09 -8.91 -28.85
CA TRP A 344 -0.24 -9.45 -27.54
C TRP A 344 -0.93 -10.80 -27.68
N TYR A 345 -0.38 -11.81 -27.01
CA TYR A 345 -0.88 -13.18 -27.03
C TYR A 345 -1.34 -13.61 -25.64
N PRO A 346 -2.48 -14.31 -25.55
CA PRO A 346 -2.98 -14.79 -24.28
C PRO A 346 -2.03 -15.85 -23.71
N ALA A 347 -1.76 -15.73 -22.42
CA ALA A 347 -0.85 -16.61 -21.70
C ALA A 347 -1.28 -16.73 -20.23
N ARG A 348 -0.63 -17.63 -19.51
CA ARG A 348 -0.72 -17.78 -18.06
C ARG A 348 0.65 -17.65 -17.44
N ILE A 349 0.73 -17.03 -16.26
CA ILE A 349 1.95 -17.01 -15.47
C ILE A 349 2.16 -18.41 -14.87
N GLU A 350 3.26 -19.05 -15.20
CA GLU A 350 3.68 -20.34 -14.63
C GLU A 350 4.51 -20.11 -13.35
N ARG A 351 5.29 -19.03 -13.31
CA ARG A 351 6.20 -18.74 -12.20
C ARG A 351 6.71 -17.31 -12.26
N GLY A 352 6.83 -16.66 -11.10
CA GLY A 352 7.59 -15.43 -10.92
C GLY A 352 9.00 -15.68 -10.39
N TRP A 353 10.00 -14.94 -10.89
CA TRP A 353 11.36 -14.99 -10.36
C TRP A 353 12.10 -13.68 -10.63
N TYR A 354 12.55 -12.99 -9.59
CA TYR A 354 13.30 -11.74 -9.67
C TYR A 354 12.68 -10.69 -10.63
N GLY A 355 11.36 -10.52 -10.56
CA GLY A 355 10.62 -9.58 -11.40
C GLY A 355 10.40 -10.04 -12.85
N LEU A 356 10.92 -11.21 -13.22
CA LEU A 356 10.57 -11.86 -14.48
C LEU A 356 9.38 -12.79 -14.28
N HIS A 357 8.60 -13.00 -15.33
CA HIS A 357 7.50 -13.94 -15.36
C HIS A 357 7.80 -15.06 -16.36
N LYS A 358 7.80 -16.31 -15.91
CA LYS A 358 7.74 -17.44 -16.82
C LYS A 358 6.30 -17.57 -17.27
N VAL A 359 6.08 -17.52 -18.56
CA VAL A 359 4.74 -17.57 -19.16
C VAL A 359 4.57 -18.78 -20.03
N ARG A 360 3.35 -19.32 -20.02
CA ARG A 360 2.87 -20.32 -20.96
C ARG A 360 1.79 -19.72 -21.84
N TYR A 361 2.00 -19.73 -23.14
CA TYR A 361 1.02 -19.24 -24.09
C TYR A 361 -0.17 -20.18 -24.25
N ASP A 362 -1.39 -19.64 -24.28
CA ASP A 362 -2.61 -20.43 -24.47
C ASP A 362 -2.57 -21.13 -25.84
N GLY A 363 -2.72 -22.47 -25.82
CA GLY A 363 -2.71 -23.31 -27.02
C GLY A 363 -1.32 -23.72 -27.52
N PHE A 364 -0.26 -23.40 -26.79
CA PHE A 364 1.11 -23.82 -27.07
C PHE A 364 1.61 -24.77 -25.98
N ASP A 365 2.60 -25.57 -26.30
CA ASP A 365 3.24 -26.50 -25.37
C ASP A 365 4.42 -25.86 -24.62
N GLU A 366 5.04 -26.61 -23.72
CA GLU A 366 6.13 -26.15 -22.86
C GLU A 366 7.35 -25.64 -23.61
N SER A 367 7.52 -26.03 -24.88
CA SER A 367 8.64 -25.57 -25.69
C SER A 367 8.55 -24.10 -26.08
N SER A 368 7.35 -23.51 -25.93
CA SER A 368 7.07 -22.11 -26.18
C SER A 368 7.10 -21.25 -24.91
N ASP A 369 7.34 -21.86 -23.72
CA ASP A 369 7.45 -21.12 -22.47
C ASP A 369 8.67 -20.20 -22.52
N GLU A 370 8.48 -18.95 -22.06
CA GLU A 370 9.59 -18.01 -21.99
C GLU A 370 9.55 -17.16 -20.71
N TRP A 371 10.69 -16.55 -20.38
CA TRP A 371 10.80 -15.55 -19.32
C TRP A 371 10.65 -14.15 -19.89
N VAL A 372 9.63 -13.44 -19.43
CA VAL A 372 9.30 -12.08 -19.91
C VAL A 372 9.44 -11.05 -18.82
N ARG A 373 9.79 -9.82 -19.22
CA ARG A 373 9.89 -8.67 -18.31
C ARG A 373 8.50 -8.10 -18.03
N PRO A 374 8.30 -7.43 -16.89
CA PRO A 374 7.01 -6.84 -16.51
C PRO A 374 6.38 -5.95 -17.58
N GLY A 375 7.16 -5.12 -18.26
CA GLY A 375 6.67 -4.23 -19.32
C GLY A 375 6.11 -4.94 -20.56
N LYS A 376 6.30 -6.26 -20.67
CA LYS A 376 5.77 -7.09 -21.76
C LYS A 376 4.61 -7.97 -21.34
N VAL A 377 4.08 -7.75 -20.15
CA VAL A 377 2.97 -8.51 -19.59
C VAL A 377 1.89 -7.53 -19.14
N ARG A 378 0.64 -7.82 -19.46
CA ARG A 378 -0.50 -7.06 -18.97
C ARG A 378 -1.65 -8.00 -18.58
N LEU A 379 -2.53 -7.55 -17.70
CA LEU A 379 -3.75 -8.29 -17.39
C LEU A 379 -4.56 -8.52 -18.67
N ARG A 380 -5.04 -9.74 -18.83
CA ARG A 380 -5.99 -10.06 -19.89
C ARG A 380 -7.34 -9.44 -19.51
N MET A 381 -7.80 -8.48 -20.29
CA MET A 381 -9.17 -8.00 -20.19
C MET A 381 -10.08 -9.04 -20.83
N GLU A 382 -11.04 -9.57 -20.06
CA GLU A 382 -12.06 -10.51 -20.54
C GLU A 382 -13.07 -9.83 -21.46
#